data_d98fa6abedcb72c03bb6740735a2ab64
#
_entry.id   d98fa6abedcb72c03bb6740735a2ab64
#
_cell.length_a   1.000
_cell.length_b   1.000
_cell.length_c   1.000
_cell.angle_alpha   90.00
_cell.angle_beta   90.00
_cell.angle_gamma   90.00
#
_symmetry.space_group_name_H-M   'P 1'
#
loop_
_entity.id
_entity.type
_entity.pdbx_description
1 polymer ?
#
loop_
_entity_poly.entity_id
_entity_poly.type
_entity_poly.pdbx_seq_one_letter_code
_entity_poly.pdbx_strand_id
1 'polypeptide(L)'
;MNIQYFKIVALSLTLISANTWADLADVKNKGVLSVSLYKDFPPYSYVKDGKQQGIDVDIANALANKLGVSSQIRLVGADENVEDDLRNNVWKGHYLGGGVTDAMLHMPVDNAFSAKVDKVKFIAPYQLEQVAFAFNTNKVGQHPTLANFMSEPIGVEVDTLSDFYLLQAMQGQISKNIRHFENISKASDALKAGEISGIMGPRGELEGVLAERPANIQIQSLITPGLARNSWAMGIAIKADNAELANALNNSMADLVRDGTVKHIFEQYKVGYNPPAAPPEALKPPAPTTPPVITSPMPTQPPTQAQPLAK
;
A
#
# COMPACT_ATOMS: atom_id res chain seq x y z
N MET A 1 -62.30 53.05 -0.99
CA MET A 1 -61.08 52.79 -0.22
C MET A 1 -60.51 51.45 -0.66
N ASN A 2 -59.60 51.46 -1.66
CA ASN A 2 -59.09 50.24 -2.28
C ASN A 2 -57.80 49.83 -1.63
N ILE A 3 -57.76 48.66 -0.98
CA ILE A 3 -56.57 48.07 -0.38
C ILE A 3 -56.00 47.10 -1.41
N GLN A 4 -54.80 47.44 -1.98
CA GLN A 4 -54.04 46.59 -2.87
C GLN A 4 -53.22 45.58 -2.02
N TYR A 5 -53.45 44.32 -2.21
CA TYR A 5 -52.63 43.24 -1.65
C TYR A 5 -51.34 43.08 -2.41
N PHE A 6 -50.24 43.43 -1.82
CA PHE A 6 -48.85 43.16 -2.34
C PHE A 6 -48.51 41.73 -2.05
N LYS A 7 -48.43 40.86 -3.10
CA LYS A 7 -47.95 39.47 -2.95
C LYS A 7 -46.42 39.49 -2.97
N ILE A 8 -45.83 39.28 -1.81
CA ILE A 8 -44.37 39.00 -1.69
C ILE A 8 -44.14 37.54 -2.05
N VAL A 9 -43.55 37.30 -3.20
CA VAL A 9 -43.03 35.99 -3.57
C VAL A 9 -41.64 35.84 -2.93
N ALA A 10 -41.57 35.07 -1.82
CA ALA A 10 -40.30 34.71 -1.23
C ALA A 10 -39.65 33.60 -2.08
N LEU A 11 -38.60 33.99 -2.83
CA LEU A 11 -37.73 33.07 -3.55
C LEU A 11 -36.79 32.39 -2.56
N SER A 12 -37.13 31.21 -2.07
CA SER A 12 -36.28 30.41 -1.22
C SER A 12 -35.12 29.82 -2.06
N LEU A 13 -33.94 30.44 -1.97
CA LEU A 13 -32.68 29.92 -2.50
C LEU A 13 -32.26 28.74 -1.61
N THR A 14 -32.57 27.51 -1.99
CA THR A 14 -31.99 26.31 -1.41
C THR A 14 -30.52 26.25 -1.81
N LEU A 15 -29.64 26.67 -0.89
CA LEU A 15 -28.21 26.37 -0.94
C LEU A 15 -28.06 24.85 -0.80
N ILE A 16 -27.95 24.16 -1.93
CA ILE A 16 -27.42 22.79 -1.97
C ILE A 16 -25.96 22.93 -1.58
N SER A 17 -25.65 22.65 -0.31
CA SER A 17 -24.28 22.42 0.13
C SER A 17 -23.79 21.17 -0.59
N ALA A 18 -23.16 21.35 -1.74
CA ALA A 18 -22.34 20.32 -2.34
C ALA A 18 -21.25 19.99 -1.31
N ASN A 19 -21.38 18.85 -0.65
CA ASN A 19 -20.26 18.27 0.10
C ASN A 19 -19.16 18.05 -0.94
N THR A 20 -18.23 18.99 -1.05
CA THR A 20 -17.03 18.85 -1.86
C THR A 20 -16.16 17.80 -1.17
N TRP A 21 -16.33 16.59 -1.59
CA TRP A 21 -15.45 15.49 -1.25
C TRP A 21 -14.11 15.76 -1.94
N ALA A 22 -13.01 15.54 -1.24
CA ALA A 22 -11.70 15.66 -1.86
C ALA A 22 -11.63 14.66 -3.02
N ASP A 23 -11.85 15.15 -4.22
CA ASP A 23 -11.84 14.40 -5.47
C ASP A 23 -10.50 14.63 -6.18
N LEU A 24 -10.19 13.83 -7.18
CA LEU A 24 -9.04 14.05 -8.06
C LEU A 24 -9.01 15.50 -8.58
N ALA A 25 -10.19 16.06 -8.89
CA ALA A 25 -10.33 17.46 -9.28
C ALA A 25 -9.79 18.43 -8.22
N ASP A 26 -10.05 18.18 -6.94
CA ASP A 26 -9.55 19.02 -5.83
C ASP A 26 -8.03 18.95 -5.71
N VAL A 27 -7.45 17.74 -5.82
CA VAL A 27 -5.99 17.53 -5.84
C VAL A 27 -5.36 18.31 -7.00
N LYS A 28 -5.96 18.23 -8.20
CA LYS A 28 -5.52 18.96 -9.39
C LYS A 28 -5.64 20.48 -9.23
N ASN A 29 -6.75 20.95 -8.71
CA ASN A 29 -7.00 22.39 -8.50
C ASN A 29 -6.07 22.99 -7.45
N LYS A 30 -5.78 22.25 -6.37
CA LYS A 30 -4.80 22.65 -5.35
C LYS A 30 -3.36 22.54 -5.87
N GLY A 31 -3.11 21.74 -6.90
CA GLY A 31 -1.77 21.43 -7.39
C GLY A 31 -0.94 20.60 -6.43
N VAL A 32 -1.56 19.93 -5.46
CA VAL A 32 -0.90 19.21 -4.36
C VAL A 32 -1.63 17.93 -4.04
N LEU A 33 -0.87 16.83 -3.96
CA LEU A 33 -1.28 15.57 -3.34
C LEU A 33 -0.76 15.55 -1.90
N SER A 34 -1.65 15.59 -0.91
CA SER A 34 -1.29 15.48 0.50
C SER A 34 -1.25 14.02 0.92
N VAL A 35 -0.15 13.61 1.59
CA VAL A 35 0.09 12.20 1.95
C VAL A 35 0.54 12.10 3.39
N SER A 36 -0.12 11.23 4.18
CA SER A 36 0.34 10.84 5.51
C SER A 36 1.28 9.64 5.42
N LEU A 37 2.40 9.71 6.13
CA LEU A 37 3.38 8.64 6.31
C LEU A 37 3.73 8.53 7.79
N TYR A 38 4.09 7.33 8.26
CA TYR A 38 4.57 7.17 9.63
C TYR A 38 5.89 7.92 9.83
N LYS A 39 6.07 8.53 10.98
CA LYS A 39 7.35 9.16 11.36
C LYS A 39 8.29 8.11 11.95
N ASP A 40 9.58 8.42 11.93
CA ASP A 40 10.64 7.62 12.56
C ASP A 40 10.62 6.14 12.16
N PHE A 41 10.27 5.87 10.89
CA PHE A 41 10.04 4.56 10.32
C PHE A 41 11.02 4.24 9.15
N PRO A 42 12.35 4.12 9.42
CA PRO A 42 13.31 3.74 8.38
C PRO A 42 13.14 2.25 7.99
N PRO A 43 13.29 1.90 6.70
CA PRO A 43 13.72 2.75 5.59
C PRO A 43 12.59 3.48 4.85
N TYR A 44 11.35 3.41 5.33
CA TYR A 44 10.16 3.86 4.60
C TYR A 44 9.91 5.36 4.69
N SER A 45 9.92 5.92 5.90
CA SER A 45 9.67 7.34 6.11
C SER A 45 10.28 7.85 7.42
N TYR A 46 11.23 8.76 7.31
CA TYR A 46 11.99 9.30 8.45
C TYR A 46 12.60 10.64 8.11
N VAL A 47 13.16 11.31 9.13
CA VAL A 47 13.90 12.58 8.96
C VAL A 47 15.38 12.30 9.19
N LYS A 48 16.21 12.71 8.23
CA LYS A 48 17.66 12.73 8.37
C LYS A 48 18.21 14.05 7.85
N ASP A 49 19.09 14.67 8.62
CA ASP A 49 19.67 15.98 8.30
C ASP A 49 18.60 17.06 7.99
N GLY A 50 17.48 17.02 8.72
CA GLY A 50 16.35 17.95 8.57
C GLY A 50 15.49 17.71 7.32
N LYS A 51 15.73 16.66 6.55
CA LYS A 51 14.98 16.33 5.33
C LYS A 51 14.17 15.05 5.52
N GLN A 52 12.92 15.07 5.06
CA GLN A 52 12.10 13.87 4.94
C GLN A 52 12.66 12.99 3.81
N GLN A 53 12.85 11.71 4.09
CA GLN A 53 13.36 10.74 3.12
C GLN A 53 12.85 9.33 3.47
N GLY A 54 12.98 8.40 2.53
CA GLY A 54 12.57 7.01 2.66
C GLY A 54 11.78 6.54 1.44
N ILE A 55 11.57 5.24 1.37
CA ILE A 55 10.91 4.57 0.25
C ILE A 55 9.52 5.17 0.00
N ASP A 56 8.70 5.33 1.04
CA ASP A 56 7.34 5.85 0.91
C ASP A 56 7.32 7.35 0.59
N VAL A 57 8.33 8.10 1.05
CA VAL A 57 8.51 9.52 0.67
C VAL A 57 8.75 9.63 -0.84
N ASP A 58 9.64 8.81 -1.38
CA ASP A 58 9.97 8.84 -2.81
C ASP A 58 8.83 8.28 -3.68
N ILE A 59 8.08 7.27 -3.20
CA ILE A 59 6.86 6.78 -3.85
C ILE A 59 5.79 7.87 -3.88
N ALA A 60 5.56 8.58 -2.77
CA ALA A 60 4.59 9.68 -2.72
C ALA A 60 4.95 10.82 -3.70
N ASN A 61 6.25 11.16 -3.79
CA ASN A 61 6.76 12.12 -4.77
C ASN A 61 6.54 11.64 -6.21
N ALA A 62 6.82 10.38 -6.50
CA ALA A 62 6.64 9.79 -7.82
C ALA A 62 5.17 9.76 -8.23
N LEU A 63 4.25 9.42 -7.32
CA LEU A 63 2.81 9.46 -7.55
C LEU A 63 2.30 10.88 -7.84
N ALA A 64 2.71 11.86 -7.03
CA ALA A 64 2.36 13.26 -7.26
C ALA A 64 2.84 13.74 -8.64
N ASN A 65 4.07 13.40 -9.02
CA ASN A 65 4.62 13.71 -10.33
C ASN A 65 3.81 13.06 -11.48
N LYS A 66 3.41 11.80 -11.35
CA LYS A 66 2.52 11.13 -12.35
C LYS A 66 1.17 11.81 -12.44
N LEU A 67 0.65 12.35 -11.35
CA LEU A 67 -0.56 13.15 -11.34
C LEU A 67 -0.34 14.60 -11.83
N GLY A 68 0.88 15.04 -12.09
CA GLY A 68 1.21 16.41 -12.52
C GLY A 68 0.98 17.46 -11.42
N VAL A 69 1.19 17.09 -10.15
CA VAL A 69 1.07 17.96 -8.98
C VAL A 69 2.31 17.79 -8.08
N SER A 70 2.47 18.64 -7.06
CA SER A 70 3.49 18.47 -6.03
C SER A 70 2.98 17.54 -4.92
N SER A 71 3.89 16.94 -4.16
CA SER A 71 3.56 16.19 -2.94
C SER A 71 3.62 17.09 -1.70
N GLN A 72 2.74 16.86 -0.75
CA GLN A 72 2.83 17.42 0.59
C GLN A 72 2.79 16.29 1.62
N ILE A 73 3.95 15.96 2.16
CA ILE A 73 4.09 14.84 3.09
C ILE A 73 3.90 15.31 4.52
N ARG A 74 3.01 14.64 5.24
CA ARG A 74 2.78 14.80 6.68
C ARG A 74 3.25 13.54 7.41
N LEU A 75 4.32 13.67 8.20
CA LEU A 75 4.77 12.61 9.07
C LEU A 75 3.91 12.54 10.33
N VAL A 76 3.34 11.37 10.64
CA VAL A 76 2.41 11.14 11.74
C VAL A 76 2.93 10.02 12.66
N GLY A 77 2.63 10.12 13.95
CA GLY A 77 2.86 8.99 14.86
C GLY A 77 1.84 7.89 14.59
N ALA A 78 2.20 6.64 14.88
CA ALA A 78 1.22 5.58 14.97
C ALA A 78 0.34 5.79 16.20
N ASP A 79 -0.96 5.56 16.04
CA ASP A 79 -1.93 5.50 17.13
C ASP A 79 -1.95 4.08 17.75
N GLU A 80 -2.91 3.78 18.63
CA GLU A 80 -3.02 2.47 19.28
C GLU A 80 -3.28 1.32 18.29
N ASN A 81 -3.90 1.63 17.15
CA ASN A 81 -4.21 0.67 16.10
C ASN A 81 -4.38 1.35 14.74
N VAL A 82 -4.28 0.56 13.66
CA VAL A 82 -4.40 1.04 12.27
C VAL A 82 -5.74 1.70 11.97
N GLU A 83 -6.83 1.30 12.64
CA GLU A 83 -8.17 1.89 12.43
C GLU A 83 -8.20 3.34 12.94
N ASP A 84 -7.52 3.64 14.05
CA ASP A 84 -7.36 4.98 14.58
C ASP A 84 -6.46 5.84 13.68
N ASP A 85 -5.36 5.26 13.15
CA ASP A 85 -4.51 5.93 12.16
C ASP A 85 -5.32 6.37 10.94
N LEU A 86 -6.11 5.46 10.39
CA LEU A 86 -6.96 5.73 9.23
C LEU A 86 -8.05 6.78 9.54
N ARG A 87 -8.67 6.69 10.73
CA ARG A 87 -9.66 7.68 11.16
C ARG A 87 -9.05 9.07 11.23
N ASN A 88 -7.89 9.19 11.86
CA ASN A 88 -7.25 10.47 12.14
C ASN A 88 -6.59 11.08 10.89
N ASN A 89 -6.13 10.27 9.94
CA ASN A 89 -5.32 10.75 8.82
C ASN A 89 -6.05 10.70 7.46
N VAL A 90 -7.09 9.86 7.30
CA VAL A 90 -7.69 9.61 5.97
C VAL A 90 -9.14 10.08 5.87
N TRP A 91 -10.00 9.85 6.89
CA TRP A 91 -11.43 10.07 6.67
C TRP A 91 -12.13 11.02 7.64
N LYS A 92 -11.65 11.21 8.87
CA LYS A 92 -12.31 12.08 9.88
C LYS A 92 -11.43 13.25 10.32
N GLY A 93 -10.15 13.00 10.52
CA GLY A 93 -9.22 13.94 11.14
C GLY A 93 -9.12 13.74 12.66
N HIS A 94 -7.96 14.12 13.20
CA HIS A 94 -7.68 14.05 14.63
C HIS A 94 -8.50 15.11 15.38
N TYR A 95 -8.97 14.78 16.60
CA TYR A 95 -9.82 15.67 17.41
C TYR A 95 -9.12 16.99 17.83
N LEU A 96 -7.79 17.01 17.87
CA LEU A 96 -6.98 18.22 18.11
C LEU A 96 -6.79 19.08 16.85
N GLY A 97 -7.33 18.68 15.70
CA GLY A 97 -7.20 19.39 14.43
C GLY A 97 -6.18 18.76 13.49
N GLY A 98 -5.80 19.50 12.42
CA GLY A 98 -4.86 19.03 11.38
C GLY A 98 -5.54 18.46 10.13
N GLY A 99 -6.83 18.13 10.20
CA GLY A 99 -7.58 17.58 9.07
C GLY A 99 -7.06 16.23 8.58
N VAL A 100 -7.53 15.80 7.41
CA VAL A 100 -7.11 14.57 6.74
C VAL A 100 -6.18 14.87 5.58
N THR A 101 -5.46 13.85 5.10
CA THR A 101 -4.70 13.86 3.84
C THR A 101 -5.49 13.12 2.75
N ASP A 102 -5.09 13.32 1.50
CA ASP A 102 -5.72 12.66 0.36
C ASP A 102 -5.42 11.16 0.32
N ALA A 103 -4.25 10.77 0.87
CA ALA A 103 -3.81 9.37 0.93
C ALA A 103 -2.93 9.10 2.17
N MET A 104 -2.86 7.84 2.58
CA MET A 104 -1.88 7.33 3.55
C MET A 104 -1.21 6.10 2.96
N LEU A 105 0.13 6.09 2.91
CA LEU A 105 0.90 4.96 2.40
C LEU A 105 1.28 3.99 3.51
N HIS A 106 1.88 2.89 3.12
CA HIS A 106 2.32 1.80 3.99
C HIS A 106 1.16 1.12 4.73
N MET A 107 0.03 0.98 4.05
CA MET A 107 -1.16 0.34 4.62
C MET A 107 -1.32 -1.10 4.13
N PRO A 108 -1.70 -2.04 5.00
CA PRO A 108 -1.91 -3.42 4.59
C PRO A 108 -3.12 -3.51 3.65
N VAL A 109 -2.91 -4.11 2.48
CA VAL A 109 -4.00 -4.40 1.52
C VAL A 109 -4.52 -5.80 1.80
N ASP A 110 -5.53 -5.89 2.65
CA ASP A 110 -6.13 -7.13 3.13
C ASP A 110 -7.65 -7.08 3.04
N ASN A 111 -8.27 -8.10 2.43
CA ASN A 111 -9.72 -8.12 2.23
C ASN A 111 -10.51 -8.24 3.54
N ALA A 112 -10.00 -8.99 4.52
CA ALA A 112 -10.68 -9.15 5.80
C ALA A 112 -10.59 -7.86 6.63
N PHE A 113 -9.46 -7.15 6.55
CA PHE A 113 -9.32 -5.84 7.16
C PHE A 113 -10.17 -4.79 6.45
N SER A 114 -10.16 -4.78 5.11
CA SER A 114 -11.00 -3.87 4.32
C SER A 114 -12.50 -3.99 4.63
N ALA A 115 -12.96 -5.19 4.93
CA ALA A 115 -14.37 -5.42 5.28
C ALA A 115 -14.77 -4.82 6.64
N LYS A 116 -13.81 -4.49 7.50
CA LYS A 116 -14.06 -3.86 8.81
C LYS A 116 -14.05 -2.34 8.77
N VAL A 117 -13.39 -1.74 7.78
CA VAL A 117 -13.14 -0.29 7.68
C VAL A 117 -13.85 0.28 6.44
N ASP A 118 -15.16 0.50 6.55
CA ASP A 118 -16.03 0.93 5.44
C ASP A 118 -15.77 2.35 4.93
N LYS A 119 -15.07 3.20 5.71
CA LYS A 119 -14.74 4.59 5.36
C LYS A 119 -13.50 4.75 4.51
N VAL A 120 -12.77 3.66 4.29
CA VAL A 120 -11.47 3.67 3.60
C VAL A 120 -11.43 2.60 2.51
N LYS A 121 -10.75 2.88 1.42
CA LYS A 121 -10.35 1.89 0.41
C LYS A 121 -8.83 1.69 0.46
N PHE A 122 -8.41 0.43 0.39
CA PHE A 122 -7.02 0.06 0.21
C PHE A 122 -6.78 -0.25 -1.25
N ILE A 123 -5.82 0.43 -1.84
CA ILE A 123 -5.57 0.44 -3.29
C ILE A 123 -4.08 0.36 -3.59
N ALA A 124 -3.76 0.20 -4.86
CA ALA A 124 -2.42 0.37 -5.40
C ALA A 124 -1.33 -0.38 -4.60
N PRO A 125 -1.45 -1.71 -4.41
CA PRO A 125 -0.40 -2.46 -3.74
C PRO A 125 0.92 -2.31 -4.50
N TYR A 126 2.01 -1.97 -3.78
CA TYR A 126 3.32 -1.72 -4.39
C TYR A 126 4.44 -2.60 -3.84
N GLN A 127 4.22 -3.31 -2.73
CA GLN A 127 5.20 -4.19 -2.10
C GLN A 127 4.51 -5.40 -1.50
N LEU A 128 5.14 -6.57 -1.57
CA LEU A 128 4.84 -7.72 -0.73
C LEU A 128 5.85 -7.76 0.42
N GLU A 129 5.42 -7.38 1.62
CA GLU A 129 6.23 -7.48 2.83
C GLU A 129 6.24 -8.92 3.35
N GLN A 130 7.33 -9.32 3.99
CA GLN A 130 7.53 -10.66 4.53
C GLN A 130 8.20 -10.61 5.90
N VAL A 131 7.86 -11.56 6.76
CA VAL A 131 8.61 -11.79 7.99
C VAL A 131 9.95 -12.43 7.66
N ALA A 132 11.01 -11.87 8.25
CA ALA A 132 12.37 -12.39 8.14
C ALA A 132 13.09 -12.37 9.50
N PHE A 133 14.27 -12.98 9.51
CA PHE A 133 15.17 -12.99 10.63
C PHE A 133 16.53 -12.44 10.21
N ALA A 134 17.02 -11.44 10.93
CA ALA A 134 18.42 -11.05 10.90
C ALA A 134 19.15 -11.77 12.03
N PHE A 135 20.31 -12.34 11.78
CA PHE A 135 21.02 -13.14 12.80
C PHE A 135 22.54 -13.13 12.62
N ASN A 136 23.24 -13.31 13.74
CA ASN A 136 24.70 -13.41 13.77
C ASN A 136 25.13 -14.87 13.55
N THR A 137 25.72 -15.16 12.41
CA THR A 137 26.15 -16.51 12.01
C THR A 137 27.22 -17.12 12.94
N ASN A 138 28.00 -16.30 13.63
CA ASN A 138 28.97 -16.77 14.60
C ASN A 138 28.31 -17.29 15.89
N LYS A 139 27.04 -16.90 16.15
CA LYS A 139 26.25 -17.32 17.32
C LYS A 139 25.32 -18.49 17.02
N VAL A 140 24.59 -18.41 15.92
CA VAL A 140 23.53 -19.37 15.59
C VAL A 140 23.83 -20.24 14.34
N GLY A 141 25.00 -20.06 13.72
CA GLY A 141 25.38 -20.78 12.49
C GLY A 141 24.80 -20.16 11.21
N GLN A 142 25.12 -20.78 10.06
CA GLN A 142 24.71 -20.30 8.74
C GLN A 142 23.26 -20.60 8.39
N HIS A 143 22.69 -21.63 8.99
CA HIS A 143 21.33 -22.11 8.75
C HIS A 143 20.57 -22.30 10.07
N PRO A 144 20.27 -21.21 10.79
CA PRO A 144 19.58 -21.30 12.06
C PRO A 144 18.12 -21.74 11.86
N THR A 145 17.58 -22.26 12.93
CA THR A 145 16.15 -22.52 13.10
C THR A 145 15.63 -21.77 14.32
N LEU A 146 14.35 -21.74 14.54
CA LEU A 146 13.77 -21.18 15.76
C LEU A 146 14.33 -21.82 17.03
N ALA A 147 14.72 -23.11 16.99
CA ALA A 147 15.27 -23.82 18.13
C ALA A 147 16.58 -23.21 18.64
N ASN A 148 17.37 -22.54 17.81
CA ASN A 148 18.59 -21.85 18.25
C ASN A 148 18.29 -20.76 19.28
N PHE A 149 17.12 -20.10 19.18
CA PHE A 149 16.70 -19.03 20.08
C PHE A 149 16.07 -19.53 21.40
N MET A 150 15.99 -20.84 21.60
CA MET A 150 15.71 -21.41 22.92
C MET A 150 16.87 -21.20 23.91
N SER A 151 18.09 -20.98 23.42
CA SER A 151 19.30 -20.71 24.22
C SER A 151 19.96 -19.37 23.89
N GLU A 152 19.73 -18.81 22.70
CA GLU A 152 20.32 -17.55 22.25
C GLU A 152 19.28 -16.42 22.31
N PRO A 153 19.69 -15.19 22.71
CA PRO A 153 18.76 -14.07 22.79
C PRO A 153 18.32 -13.59 21.40
N ILE A 154 17.01 -13.33 21.25
CA ILE A 154 16.39 -12.80 20.04
C ILE A 154 15.66 -11.50 20.34
N GLY A 155 15.90 -10.48 19.52
CA GLY A 155 15.24 -9.19 19.57
C GLY A 155 13.94 -9.17 18.76
N VAL A 156 13.01 -8.35 19.21
CA VAL A 156 11.76 -8.09 18.53
C VAL A 156 11.26 -6.68 18.89
N GLU A 157 10.57 -6.04 17.98
CA GLU A 157 9.83 -4.82 18.28
C GLU A 157 8.56 -5.18 19.05
N VAL A 158 8.31 -4.47 20.16
CA VAL A 158 7.17 -4.69 21.05
C VAL A 158 5.83 -4.48 20.32
N ASP A 159 4.82 -5.25 20.71
CA ASP A 159 3.44 -5.17 20.19
C ASP A 159 3.29 -5.43 18.68
N THR A 160 4.26 -6.16 18.09
CA THR A 160 4.21 -6.56 16.68
C THR A 160 3.77 -8.00 16.50
N LEU A 161 3.44 -8.37 15.25
CA LEU A 161 3.17 -9.75 14.86
C LEU A 161 4.33 -10.70 15.25
N SER A 162 5.56 -10.23 15.10
CA SER A 162 6.77 -10.97 15.46
C SER A 162 6.88 -11.21 16.97
N ASP A 163 6.52 -10.21 17.78
CA ASP A 163 6.49 -10.31 19.23
C ASP A 163 5.47 -11.35 19.69
N PHE A 164 4.21 -11.19 19.28
CA PHE A 164 3.14 -12.14 19.63
C PHE A 164 3.45 -13.57 19.19
N TYR A 165 4.09 -13.72 18.04
CA TYR A 165 4.50 -15.03 17.56
C TYR A 165 5.60 -15.63 18.42
N LEU A 166 6.69 -14.91 18.71
CA LEU A 166 7.82 -15.43 19.48
C LEU A 166 7.44 -15.81 20.90
N LEU A 167 6.51 -15.06 21.52
CA LEU A 167 6.00 -15.39 22.87
C LEU A 167 5.36 -16.79 22.94
N GLN A 168 4.76 -17.25 21.84
CA GLN A 168 4.07 -18.55 21.77
C GLN A 168 4.88 -19.62 21.03
N ALA A 169 5.89 -19.23 20.26
CA ALA A 169 6.68 -20.12 19.43
C ALA A 169 7.37 -21.22 20.29
N MET A 170 7.49 -22.41 19.73
CA MET A 170 8.11 -23.56 20.42
C MET A 170 7.47 -23.84 21.80
N GLN A 171 6.14 -23.69 21.91
CA GLN A 171 5.39 -23.84 23.16
C GLN A 171 5.87 -22.88 24.28
N GLY A 172 6.27 -21.65 23.89
CA GLY A 172 6.75 -20.62 24.80
C GLY A 172 8.20 -20.77 25.26
N GLN A 173 8.94 -21.76 24.76
CA GLN A 173 10.32 -22.03 25.21
C GLN A 173 11.31 -20.93 24.81
N ILE A 174 10.99 -20.10 23.82
CA ILE A 174 11.79 -18.95 23.38
C ILE A 174 11.56 -17.74 24.30
N SER A 175 10.41 -17.62 24.95
CA SER A 175 9.94 -16.41 25.64
C SER A 175 10.96 -15.80 26.63
N LYS A 176 11.70 -16.63 27.37
CA LYS A 176 12.75 -16.18 28.33
C LYS A 176 13.95 -15.48 27.65
N ASN A 177 14.18 -15.74 26.39
CA ASN A 177 15.29 -15.19 25.60
C ASN A 177 14.87 -14.03 24.69
N ILE A 178 13.59 -13.66 24.68
CA ILE A 178 13.12 -12.47 23.93
C ILE A 178 13.64 -11.21 24.60
N ARG A 179 14.14 -10.28 23.77
CA ARG A 179 14.48 -8.92 24.15
C ARG A 179 13.58 -7.97 23.36
N HIS A 180 12.74 -7.23 24.07
CA HIS A 180 11.81 -6.28 23.50
C HIS A 180 12.49 -4.94 23.26
N PHE A 181 12.30 -4.38 22.09
CA PHE A 181 12.83 -3.08 21.67
C PHE A 181 11.68 -2.15 21.24
N GLU A 182 11.91 -0.87 21.35
CA GLU A 182 10.98 0.16 20.93
C GLU A 182 10.73 0.14 19.40
N ASN A 183 11.77 -0.23 18.62
CA ASN A 183 11.73 -0.35 17.17
C ASN A 183 12.86 -1.25 16.64
N ILE A 184 12.75 -1.63 15.36
CA ILE A 184 13.74 -2.48 14.67
C ILE A 184 15.13 -1.84 14.63
N SER A 185 15.24 -0.50 14.57
CA SER A 185 16.54 0.18 14.58
C SER A 185 17.31 -0.08 15.87
N LYS A 186 16.65 0.02 17.03
CA LYS A 186 17.25 -0.29 18.33
C LYS A 186 17.65 -1.76 18.46
N ALA A 187 16.80 -2.67 17.98
CA ALA A 187 17.13 -4.09 17.94
C ALA A 187 18.36 -4.35 17.05
N SER A 188 18.46 -3.65 15.92
CA SER A 188 19.60 -3.76 15.00
C SER A 188 20.91 -3.28 15.60
N ASP A 189 20.88 -2.22 16.40
CA ASP A 189 22.07 -1.76 17.13
C ASP A 189 22.53 -2.80 18.15
N ALA A 190 21.60 -3.42 18.91
CA ALA A 190 21.91 -4.50 19.84
C ALA A 190 22.46 -5.76 19.14
N LEU A 191 21.96 -6.11 17.94
CA LEU A 191 22.49 -7.20 17.12
C LEU A 191 23.93 -6.92 16.67
N LYS A 192 24.19 -5.71 16.16
CA LYS A 192 25.54 -5.27 15.75
C LYS A 192 26.52 -5.27 16.94
N ALA A 193 26.05 -4.87 18.11
CA ALA A 193 26.84 -4.89 19.36
C ALA A 193 27.07 -6.31 19.90
N GLY A 194 26.35 -7.33 19.39
CA GLY A 194 26.44 -8.72 19.85
C GLY A 194 25.70 -8.98 21.17
N GLU A 195 24.84 -8.08 21.60
CA GLU A 195 24.00 -8.22 22.81
C GLU A 195 22.86 -9.21 22.60
N ILE A 196 22.40 -9.34 21.34
CA ILE A 196 21.45 -10.35 20.90
C ILE A 196 22.03 -11.13 19.71
N SER A 197 21.47 -12.31 19.45
CA SER A 197 21.96 -13.23 18.42
C SER A 197 21.08 -13.22 17.15
N GLY A 198 19.87 -12.66 17.24
CA GLY A 198 18.97 -12.49 16.11
C GLY A 198 17.87 -11.47 16.38
N ILE A 199 17.16 -11.10 15.31
CA ILE A 199 15.96 -10.23 15.31
C ILE A 199 14.93 -10.89 14.42
N MET A 200 13.66 -10.89 14.82
CA MET A 200 12.53 -11.22 13.96
C MET A 200 11.74 -9.94 13.66
N GLY A 201 11.44 -9.69 12.39
CA GLY A 201 10.71 -8.48 11.97
C GLY A 201 10.36 -8.48 10.48
N PRO A 202 9.77 -7.39 9.98
CA PRO A 202 9.54 -7.19 8.55
C PRO A 202 10.87 -7.15 7.80
N ARG A 203 10.93 -7.84 6.66
CA ARG A 203 12.17 -7.99 5.87
C ARG A 203 12.69 -6.65 5.38
N GLY A 204 11.80 -5.80 4.86
CA GLY A 204 12.20 -4.51 4.31
C GLY A 204 12.82 -3.60 5.38
N GLU A 205 12.28 -3.59 6.60
CA GLU A 205 12.85 -2.86 7.72
C GLU A 205 14.23 -3.41 8.10
N LEU A 206 14.35 -4.73 8.27
CA LEU A 206 15.63 -5.36 8.58
C LEU A 206 16.70 -5.07 7.52
N GLU A 207 16.35 -5.17 6.24
CA GLU A 207 17.29 -4.90 5.13
C GLU A 207 17.76 -3.43 5.14
N GLY A 208 16.84 -2.49 5.34
CA GLY A 208 17.15 -1.06 5.35
C GLY A 208 18.01 -0.64 6.54
N VAL A 209 17.63 -1.01 7.77
CA VAL A 209 18.39 -0.61 8.97
C VAL A 209 19.71 -1.37 9.13
N LEU A 210 19.84 -2.54 8.49
CA LEU A 210 21.05 -3.35 8.43
C LEU A 210 21.76 -3.28 7.08
N ALA A 211 21.51 -2.23 6.26
CA ALA A 211 22.13 -2.05 4.96
C ALA A 211 23.66 -2.14 5.04
N GLU A 212 24.24 -1.51 6.06
CA GLU A 212 25.70 -1.51 6.34
C GLU A 212 26.02 -2.48 7.50
N ARG A 213 25.63 -3.76 7.34
CA ARG A 213 25.85 -4.78 8.36
C ARG A 213 27.20 -5.50 8.19
N PRO A 214 27.83 -5.98 9.28
CA PRO A 214 28.98 -6.88 9.20
C PRO A 214 28.65 -8.19 8.44
N ALA A 215 29.65 -8.80 7.83
CA ALA A 215 29.49 -10.01 7.01
C ALA A 215 28.91 -11.21 7.77
N ASN A 216 29.10 -11.26 9.09
CA ASN A 216 28.54 -12.28 9.97
C ASN A 216 27.07 -12.03 10.35
N ILE A 217 26.43 -10.94 9.91
CA ILE A 217 24.99 -10.73 10.04
C ILE A 217 24.32 -11.03 8.71
N GLN A 218 23.41 -11.99 8.71
CA GLN A 218 22.62 -12.39 7.55
C GLN A 218 21.14 -12.18 7.81
N ILE A 219 20.37 -11.98 6.72
CA ILE A 219 18.91 -11.84 6.74
C ILE A 219 18.33 -12.97 5.89
N GLN A 220 17.48 -13.80 6.48
CA GLN A 220 16.83 -14.92 5.81
C GLN A 220 15.41 -15.11 6.35
N SER A 221 14.54 -15.68 5.52
CA SER A 221 13.26 -16.21 6.01
C SER A 221 13.50 -17.56 6.66
N LEU A 222 13.01 -17.76 7.88
CA LEU A 222 13.02 -19.04 8.57
C LEU A 222 11.63 -19.68 8.50
N ILE A 223 11.58 -21.00 8.72
CA ILE A 223 10.32 -21.70 8.89
C ILE A 223 9.69 -21.27 10.21
N THR A 224 8.49 -20.76 10.19
CA THR A 224 7.72 -20.23 11.32
C THR A 224 6.42 -21.01 11.50
N PRO A 225 6.45 -22.24 12.07
CA PRO A 225 5.25 -23.04 12.24
C PRO A 225 4.23 -22.32 13.14
N GLY A 226 2.97 -22.29 12.69
CA GLY A 226 1.89 -21.65 13.46
C GLY A 226 1.80 -20.13 13.28
N LEU A 227 2.69 -19.48 12.55
CA LEU A 227 2.51 -18.09 12.16
C LEU A 227 1.38 -18.02 11.13
N ALA A 228 0.29 -17.35 11.49
CA ALA A 228 -0.93 -17.30 10.69
C ALA A 228 -0.71 -16.63 9.32
N ARG A 229 0.22 -15.69 9.24
CA ARG A 229 0.59 -14.97 8.03
C ARG A 229 2.06 -14.56 8.08
N ASN A 230 2.82 -14.94 7.07
CA ASN A 230 4.23 -14.60 6.96
C ASN A 230 4.53 -13.54 5.87
N SER A 231 3.50 -13.11 5.13
CA SER A 231 3.61 -12.07 4.11
C SER A 231 2.28 -11.35 3.90
N TRP A 232 2.34 -10.08 3.51
CA TRP A 232 1.17 -9.25 3.21
C TRP A 232 1.53 -8.15 2.22
N ALA A 233 0.53 -7.74 1.41
CA ALA A 233 0.71 -6.64 0.48
C ALA A 233 0.59 -5.30 1.21
N MET A 234 1.51 -4.37 0.89
CA MET A 234 1.47 -2.98 1.33
C MET A 234 1.03 -2.09 0.18
N GLY A 235 0.17 -1.14 0.48
CA GLY A 235 -0.40 -0.23 -0.51
C GLY A 235 -0.82 1.11 0.10
N ILE A 236 -1.84 1.69 -0.47
CA ILE A 236 -2.33 3.04 -0.17
C ILE A 236 -3.75 2.97 0.39
N ALA A 237 -4.01 3.72 1.46
CA ALA A 237 -5.35 3.98 1.96
C ALA A 237 -5.83 5.36 1.50
N ILE A 238 -7.06 5.42 1.02
CA ILE A 238 -7.76 6.65 0.68
C ILE A 238 -9.18 6.61 1.20
N LYS A 239 -9.86 7.76 1.23
CA LYS A 239 -11.27 7.81 1.58
C LYS A 239 -12.14 6.99 0.62
N ALA A 240 -13.10 6.23 1.15
CA ALA A 240 -13.84 5.21 0.38
C ALA A 240 -14.64 5.75 -0.81
N ASP A 241 -15.14 6.97 -0.70
CA ASP A 241 -15.96 7.63 -1.73
C ASP A 241 -15.16 8.37 -2.81
N ASN A 242 -13.81 8.37 -2.71
CA ASN A 242 -12.94 9.06 -3.67
C ASN A 242 -12.51 8.11 -4.82
N ALA A 243 -13.49 7.73 -5.65
CA ALA A 243 -13.27 6.73 -6.70
C ALA A 243 -12.34 7.23 -7.83
N GLU A 244 -12.38 8.50 -8.17
CA GLU A 244 -11.54 9.06 -9.24
C GLU A 244 -10.07 9.11 -8.82
N LEU A 245 -9.79 9.56 -7.60
CA LEU A 245 -8.44 9.52 -7.04
C LEU A 245 -7.94 8.08 -6.90
N ALA A 246 -8.81 7.13 -6.47
CA ALA A 246 -8.46 5.71 -6.41
C ALA A 246 -7.95 5.20 -7.75
N ASN A 247 -8.71 5.46 -8.83
CA ASN A 247 -8.37 5.03 -10.18
C ASN A 247 -7.07 5.69 -10.66
N ALA A 248 -6.91 6.98 -10.40
CA ALA A 248 -5.72 7.72 -10.79
C ALA A 248 -4.46 7.20 -10.09
N LEU A 249 -4.53 6.94 -8.76
CA LEU A 249 -3.41 6.39 -7.99
C LEU A 249 -3.10 4.94 -8.38
N ASN A 250 -4.13 4.08 -8.60
CA ASN A 250 -3.93 2.73 -9.10
C ASN A 250 -3.17 2.71 -10.44
N ASN A 251 -3.61 3.53 -11.39
CA ASN A 251 -2.97 3.62 -12.71
C ASN A 251 -1.55 4.16 -12.60
N SER A 252 -1.34 5.21 -11.81
CA SER A 252 -0.02 5.80 -11.58
C SER A 252 0.93 4.79 -10.94
N MET A 253 0.49 4.05 -9.92
CA MET A 253 1.30 3.02 -9.29
C MET A 253 1.63 1.87 -10.25
N ALA A 254 0.66 1.40 -11.03
CA ALA A 254 0.88 0.36 -12.03
C ALA A 254 1.93 0.80 -13.07
N ASP A 255 1.92 2.07 -13.47
CA ASP A 255 2.94 2.64 -14.36
C ASP A 255 4.33 2.67 -13.69
N LEU A 256 4.43 3.14 -12.43
CA LEU A 256 5.68 3.20 -11.68
C LEU A 256 6.28 1.82 -11.40
N VAL A 257 5.44 0.80 -11.19
CA VAL A 257 5.89 -0.60 -11.06
C VAL A 257 6.39 -1.12 -12.40
N ARG A 258 5.64 -0.89 -13.47
CA ARG A 258 5.95 -1.38 -14.83
C ARG A 258 7.23 -0.75 -15.39
N ASP A 259 7.45 0.55 -15.17
CA ASP A 259 8.64 1.27 -15.67
C ASP A 259 9.88 1.07 -14.78
N GLY A 260 9.75 0.34 -13.67
CA GLY A 260 10.84 0.01 -12.76
C GLY A 260 11.17 1.09 -11.73
N THR A 261 10.42 2.20 -11.70
CA THR A 261 10.65 3.30 -10.74
C THR A 261 10.54 2.81 -9.30
N VAL A 262 9.50 2.04 -8.95
CA VAL A 262 9.35 1.50 -7.58
C VAL A 262 10.53 0.61 -7.21
N LYS A 263 10.95 -0.30 -8.09
CA LYS A 263 12.12 -1.16 -7.85
C LYS A 263 13.38 -0.32 -7.61
N HIS A 264 13.61 0.69 -8.42
CA HIS A 264 14.76 1.57 -8.28
C HIS A 264 14.76 2.33 -6.94
N ILE A 265 13.59 2.81 -6.49
CA ILE A 265 13.44 3.44 -5.17
C ILE A 265 13.86 2.47 -4.07
N PHE A 266 13.37 1.23 -4.05
CA PHE A 266 13.76 0.22 -3.05
C PHE A 266 15.28 -0.04 -3.05
N GLU A 267 15.89 -0.17 -4.23
CA GLU A 267 17.32 -0.39 -4.40
C GLU A 267 18.17 0.75 -3.84
N GLN A 268 17.73 2.00 -3.94
CA GLN A 268 18.40 3.17 -3.35
C GLN A 268 18.55 3.05 -1.83
N TYR A 269 17.55 2.46 -1.17
CA TYR A 269 17.54 2.22 0.28
C TYR A 269 18.14 0.86 0.67
N LYS A 270 18.74 0.12 -0.28
CA LYS A 270 19.33 -1.23 -0.08
C LYS A 270 18.30 -2.27 0.39
N VAL A 271 17.06 -2.09 0.02
CA VAL A 271 15.95 -3.01 0.28
C VAL A 271 15.62 -3.80 -0.98
N GLY A 272 15.49 -5.11 -0.84
CA GLY A 272 15.06 -5.99 -1.93
C GLY A 272 13.61 -5.71 -2.30
N TYR A 273 13.37 -5.38 -3.56
CA TYR A 273 12.00 -5.17 -4.03
C TYR A 273 11.30 -6.50 -4.28
N ASN A 274 10.19 -6.72 -3.58
CA ASN A 274 9.32 -7.86 -3.76
C ASN A 274 7.95 -7.35 -4.24
N PRO A 275 7.65 -7.47 -5.56
CA PRO A 275 6.39 -6.97 -6.10
C PRO A 275 5.20 -7.77 -5.54
N PRO A 276 4.06 -7.13 -5.29
CA PRO A 276 2.83 -7.86 -4.99
C PRO A 276 2.45 -8.71 -6.19
N ALA A 277 1.76 -9.84 -5.93
CA ALA A 277 1.17 -10.61 -7.03
C ALA A 277 0.32 -9.67 -7.89
N ALA A 278 0.50 -9.72 -9.20
CA ALA A 278 -0.36 -8.96 -10.11
C ALA A 278 -1.83 -9.27 -9.76
N PRO A 279 -2.71 -8.25 -9.65
CA PRO A 279 -4.13 -8.53 -9.54
C PRO A 279 -4.48 -9.51 -10.67
N PRO A 280 -5.34 -10.54 -10.43
CA PRO A 280 -5.82 -11.35 -11.51
C PRO A 280 -6.27 -10.39 -12.60
N GLU A 281 -5.66 -10.47 -13.78
CA GLU A 281 -5.90 -9.56 -14.90
C GLU A 281 -7.42 -9.45 -15.02
N ALA A 282 -7.98 -8.28 -14.73
CA ALA A 282 -9.40 -8.05 -14.86
C ALA A 282 -9.69 -8.44 -16.30
N LEU A 283 -10.44 -9.53 -16.49
CA LEU A 283 -10.71 -10.16 -17.76
C LEU A 283 -10.94 -9.01 -18.76
N LYS A 284 -9.96 -8.79 -19.61
CA LYS A 284 -10.03 -7.78 -20.66
C LYS A 284 -11.37 -8.03 -21.35
N PRO A 285 -12.30 -7.07 -21.41
CA PRO A 285 -13.56 -7.32 -22.08
C PRO A 285 -13.22 -7.99 -23.40
N PRO A 286 -13.87 -9.11 -23.80
CA PRO A 286 -13.57 -9.76 -25.05
C PRO A 286 -13.58 -8.69 -26.12
N ALA A 287 -12.52 -8.63 -26.93
CA ALA A 287 -12.43 -7.70 -28.05
C ALA A 287 -13.76 -7.74 -28.79
N PRO A 288 -14.36 -6.60 -29.16
CA PRO A 288 -15.64 -6.58 -29.85
C PRO A 288 -15.52 -7.54 -31.03
N THR A 289 -16.24 -8.67 -30.96
CA THR A 289 -16.35 -9.61 -32.07
C THR A 289 -17.03 -8.84 -33.19
N THR A 290 -16.26 -8.49 -34.21
CA THR A 290 -16.81 -7.97 -35.47
C THR A 290 -17.86 -8.98 -35.90
N PRO A 291 -19.14 -8.62 -36.06
CA PRO A 291 -20.12 -9.55 -36.51
C PRO A 291 -19.67 -10.09 -37.88
N PRO A 292 -19.87 -11.40 -38.17
CA PRO A 292 -19.48 -11.97 -39.44
C PRO A 292 -20.18 -11.16 -40.53
N VAL A 293 -19.39 -10.69 -41.49
CA VAL A 293 -19.93 -10.06 -42.71
C VAL A 293 -20.78 -11.10 -43.40
N ILE A 294 -22.11 -10.99 -43.30
CA ILE A 294 -23.05 -11.78 -44.08
C ILE A 294 -22.93 -11.30 -45.50
N THR A 295 -22.12 -11.96 -46.30
CA THR A 295 -22.18 -11.82 -47.76
C THR A 295 -23.50 -12.45 -48.24
N SER A 296 -24.48 -11.60 -48.50
CA SER A 296 -25.72 -12.05 -49.15
C SER A 296 -25.35 -12.70 -50.51
N PRO A 297 -25.85 -13.88 -50.85
CA PRO A 297 -25.62 -14.45 -52.13
C PRO A 297 -26.28 -13.57 -53.20
N MET A 298 -25.52 -13.28 -54.25
CA MET A 298 -25.98 -12.55 -55.45
C MET A 298 -27.16 -13.30 -56.06
N PRO A 299 -28.25 -12.63 -56.44
CA PRO A 299 -29.40 -13.29 -57.10
C PRO A 299 -28.96 -13.89 -58.42
N THR A 300 -29.14 -15.21 -58.56
CA THR A 300 -28.97 -15.94 -59.84
C THR A 300 -30.04 -15.48 -60.83
N GLN A 301 -29.60 -14.93 -61.98
CA GLN A 301 -30.50 -14.62 -63.10
C GLN A 301 -31.20 -15.92 -63.57
N PRO A 302 -32.50 -15.87 -63.89
CA PRO A 302 -33.21 -16.99 -64.50
C PRO A 302 -32.72 -17.26 -65.93
N PRO A 303 -32.72 -18.51 -66.38
CA PRO A 303 -32.25 -18.86 -67.72
C PRO A 303 -33.16 -18.26 -68.83
N THR A 304 -32.53 -17.61 -69.79
CA THR A 304 -33.14 -17.10 -70.99
C THR A 304 -33.84 -18.22 -71.76
N GLN A 305 -35.16 -18.15 -71.89
CA GLN A 305 -35.92 -19.07 -72.76
C GLN A 305 -35.57 -18.82 -74.22
N ALA A 306 -35.09 -19.89 -74.86
CA ALA A 306 -34.95 -19.89 -76.36
C ALA A 306 -36.29 -19.88 -76.99
N GLN A 307 -36.54 -18.87 -77.87
CA GLN A 307 -37.71 -18.86 -78.79
C GLN A 307 -37.54 -19.92 -79.91
N PRO A 308 -38.57 -20.67 -80.24
CA PRO A 308 -38.53 -21.55 -81.42
C PRO A 308 -38.65 -20.76 -82.70
N LEU A 309 -37.82 -21.09 -83.70
CA LEU A 309 -37.91 -20.67 -85.11
C LEU A 309 -39.17 -21.25 -85.71
N ALA A 310 -40.04 -20.38 -86.22
CA ALA A 310 -41.15 -20.75 -87.09
C ALA A 310 -40.71 -20.68 -88.54
N LYS A 311 -41.18 -21.66 -89.32
CA LYS A 311 -41.08 -21.72 -90.77
C LYS A 311 -41.80 -20.56 -91.42
#